data_abe3bb077bf99611c88b86e1ce258ab8
#
_entry.id   abe3bb077bf99611c88b86e1ce258ab8
#
_cell.length_a   1.000
_cell.length_b   1.000
_cell.length_c   1.000
_cell.angle_alpha   90.00
_cell.angle_beta   90.00
_cell.angle_gamma   90.00
#
_symmetry.space_group_name_H-M   'P 1'
#
loop_
_entity.id
_entity.type
_entity.pdbx_description
1 polymer ?
#
loop_
_entity_poly.entity_id
_entity_poly.type
_entity_poly.pdbx_seq_one_letter_code
_entity_poly.pdbx_strand_id
1 'polypeptide(L)'
;MFQTRTLVLFLLAGAAIAQTPSYTPKPYGNLQQVMRSVALPNSNIILGVQENLPKTDMDWQKVINAAVAIEELQNLIMVPGRIRSNGQPVPVQNADFAKFAAALAPAGMDCLKASLKKSKDAISNCTDVLSQACDNCHKVYRDAPPK
;
A
#
# COMPACT_ATOMS: atom_id res chain seq x y z
N MET A 1 -38.74 -49.44 47.12
CA MET A 1 -37.45 -48.95 46.50
C MET A 1 -37.79 -48.30 45.19
N PHE A 2 -37.93 -46.98 45.21
CA PHE A 2 -38.16 -46.16 43.99
C PHE A 2 -36.84 -45.53 43.58
N GLN A 3 -36.31 -45.93 42.39
CA GLN A 3 -35.12 -45.31 41.80
C GLN A 3 -35.55 -44.13 40.92
N THR A 4 -35.23 -42.96 41.34
CA THR A 4 -35.42 -41.72 40.59
C THR A 4 -34.29 -41.59 39.57
N ARG A 5 -34.58 -41.77 38.29
CA ARG A 5 -33.65 -41.50 37.17
C ARG A 5 -33.66 -40.03 36.82
N THR A 6 -32.59 -39.34 37.19
CA THR A 6 -32.38 -37.94 36.84
C THR A 6 -31.90 -37.86 35.38
N LEU A 7 -32.75 -37.31 34.53
CA LEU A 7 -32.42 -37.02 33.11
C LEU A 7 -31.67 -35.72 33.03
N VAL A 8 -30.36 -35.78 32.71
CA VAL A 8 -29.54 -34.57 32.47
C VAL A 8 -29.67 -34.17 31.00
N LEU A 9 -30.40 -33.11 30.73
CA LEU A 9 -30.47 -32.47 29.40
C LEU A 9 -29.22 -31.64 29.16
N PHE A 10 -28.34 -32.06 28.26
CA PHE A 10 -27.26 -31.24 27.73
C PHE A 10 -27.82 -30.29 26.68
N LEU A 11 -27.91 -28.98 27.02
CA LEU A 11 -28.16 -27.91 26.08
C LEU A 11 -26.87 -27.63 25.32
N LEU A 12 -26.75 -28.12 24.07
CA LEU A 12 -25.71 -27.70 23.13
C LEU A 12 -26.04 -26.28 22.63
N ALA A 13 -25.47 -25.29 23.26
CA ALA A 13 -25.48 -23.92 22.72
C ALA A 13 -24.58 -23.88 21.46
N GLY A 14 -25.18 -24.02 20.30
CA GLY A 14 -24.48 -23.80 19.01
C GLY A 14 -24.07 -22.33 18.88
N ALA A 15 -22.77 -22.03 19.00
CA ALA A 15 -22.25 -20.74 18.65
C ALA A 15 -22.39 -20.53 17.13
N ALA A 16 -23.34 -19.71 16.71
CA ALA A 16 -23.42 -19.22 15.33
C ALA A 16 -22.21 -18.35 15.06
N ILE A 17 -21.21 -18.89 14.34
CA ILE A 17 -20.10 -18.11 13.82
C ILE A 17 -20.67 -17.21 12.74
N ALA A 18 -20.84 -15.92 13.03
CA ALA A 18 -21.21 -14.91 12.05
C ALA A 18 -20.11 -14.85 11.00
N GLN A 19 -20.40 -15.34 9.79
CA GLN A 19 -19.50 -15.22 8.64
C GLN A 19 -19.47 -13.75 8.22
N THR A 20 -18.39 -13.04 8.55
CA THR A 20 -18.14 -11.72 7.97
C THR A 20 -17.96 -11.88 6.46
N PRO A 21 -18.67 -11.10 5.62
CA PRO A 21 -18.51 -11.17 4.18
C PRO A 21 -17.05 -10.88 3.83
N SER A 22 -16.36 -11.85 3.18
CA SER A 22 -14.98 -11.70 2.75
C SER A 22 -14.95 -10.81 1.51
N TYR A 23 -14.41 -9.59 1.65
CA TYR A 23 -14.12 -8.74 0.50
C TYR A 23 -12.84 -9.20 -0.20
N THR A 24 -12.94 -9.56 -1.48
CA THR A 24 -11.77 -9.88 -2.30
C THR A 24 -11.48 -8.70 -3.22
N PRO A 25 -10.34 -8.01 -3.07
CA PRO A 25 -9.97 -6.91 -3.94
C PRO A 25 -9.85 -7.36 -5.40
N LYS A 26 -10.39 -6.57 -6.33
CA LYS A 26 -10.28 -6.81 -7.78
C LYS A 26 -9.54 -5.66 -8.44
N PRO A 27 -8.58 -5.93 -9.36
CA PRO A 27 -7.91 -4.88 -10.11
C PRO A 27 -8.82 -4.34 -11.20
N TYR A 28 -9.02 -3.01 -11.26
CA TYR A 28 -9.76 -2.34 -12.34
C TYR A 28 -8.83 -1.78 -13.42
N GLY A 29 -7.66 -1.32 -13.05
CA GLY A 29 -6.65 -0.82 -13.96
C GLY A 29 -5.42 -1.73 -14.03
N ASN A 30 -4.64 -1.65 -15.11
CA ASN A 30 -3.34 -2.31 -15.19
C ASN A 30 -2.29 -1.60 -14.31
N LEU A 31 -1.13 -2.23 -14.11
CA LEU A 31 -0.07 -1.70 -13.25
C LEU A 31 0.40 -0.31 -13.72
N GLN A 32 0.55 -0.08 -15.03
CA GLN A 32 0.98 1.22 -15.54
C GLN A 32 -0.05 2.32 -15.24
N GLN A 33 -1.35 2.01 -15.31
CA GLN A 33 -2.39 2.97 -14.95
C GLN A 33 -2.32 3.33 -13.46
N VAL A 34 -2.09 2.36 -12.57
CA VAL A 34 -1.87 2.64 -11.13
C VAL A 34 -0.63 3.50 -10.93
N MET A 35 0.48 3.19 -11.62
CA MET A 35 1.69 4.00 -11.54
C MET A 35 1.47 5.44 -12.00
N ARG A 36 0.71 5.65 -13.08
CA ARG A 36 0.45 7.00 -13.61
C ARG A 36 -0.57 7.79 -12.79
N SER A 37 -1.58 7.13 -12.24
CA SER A 37 -2.68 7.80 -11.53
C SER A 37 -2.43 7.99 -10.04
N VAL A 38 -1.65 7.12 -9.41
CA VAL A 38 -1.39 7.16 -7.96
C VAL A 38 0.08 7.41 -7.66
N ALA A 39 0.99 6.56 -8.17
CA ALA A 39 2.40 6.67 -7.81
C ALA A 39 3.02 7.98 -8.28
N LEU A 40 2.95 8.27 -9.58
CA LEU A 40 3.63 9.42 -10.19
C LEU A 40 3.21 10.78 -9.61
N PRO A 41 1.92 11.13 -9.51
CA PRO A 41 1.54 12.44 -8.97
C PRO A 41 1.97 12.61 -7.51
N ASN A 42 1.84 11.57 -6.69
CA ASN A 42 2.17 11.63 -5.28
C ASN A 42 3.69 11.60 -5.03
N SER A 43 4.44 10.77 -5.77
CA SER A 43 5.91 10.82 -5.68
C SER A 43 6.47 12.16 -6.13
N ASN A 44 5.93 12.79 -7.18
CA ASN A 44 6.37 14.11 -7.62
C ASN A 44 6.14 15.19 -6.54
N ILE A 45 5.04 15.13 -5.79
CA ILE A 45 4.81 16.05 -4.66
C ILE A 45 5.90 15.88 -3.60
N ILE A 46 6.21 14.65 -3.21
CA ILE A 46 7.19 14.36 -2.17
C ILE A 46 8.61 14.70 -2.65
N LEU A 47 8.99 14.24 -3.83
CA LEU A 47 10.35 14.47 -4.37
C LEU A 47 10.59 15.97 -4.67
N GLY A 48 9.55 16.70 -5.05
CA GLY A 48 9.62 18.14 -5.32
C GLY A 48 9.91 18.99 -4.07
N VAL A 49 9.82 18.44 -2.85
CA VAL A 49 10.15 19.19 -1.63
C VAL A 49 11.64 19.54 -1.53
N GLN A 50 12.52 18.80 -2.22
CA GLN A 50 13.95 19.13 -2.26
C GLN A 50 14.22 20.47 -2.96
N GLU A 51 13.42 20.78 -3.99
CA GLU A 51 13.51 22.04 -4.73
C GLU A 51 12.66 23.14 -4.09
N ASN A 52 11.47 22.76 -3.59
CA ASN A 52 10.48 23.69 -3.06
C ASN A 52 9.95 23.20 -1.71
N LEU A 53 10.61 23.57 -0.63
CA LEU A 53 10.15 23.25 0.73
C LEU A 53 8.75 23.82 0.99
N PRO A 54 7.85 23.04 1.63
CA PRO A 54 6.53 23.49 2.03
C PRO A 54 6.64 24.73 2.94
N LYS A 55 5.85 25.77 2.64
CA LYS A 55 5.89 27.06 3.37
C LYS A 55 4.65 27.27 4.23
N THR A 56 3.53 26.70 3.82
CA THR A 56 2.23 26.85 4.49
C THR A 56 1.73 25.51 5.00
N ASP A 57 0.76 25.56 5.91
CA ASP A 57 0.07 24.35 6.38
C ASP A 57 -0.59 23.58 5.24
N MET A 58 -1.11 24.30 4.26
CA MET A 58 -1.70 23.69 3.07
C MET A 58 -0.66 22.95 2.22
N ASP A 59 0.56 23.47 2.11
CA ASP A 59 1.63 22.78 1.39
C ASP A 59 2.05 21.52 2.13
N TRP A 60 2.19 21.58 3.45
CA TRP A 60 2.46 20.40 4.27
C TRP A 60 1.34 19.37 4.15
N GLN A 61 0.08 19.80 4.12
CA GLN A 61 -1.06 18.89 3.94
C GLN A 61 -1.01 18.14 2.59
N LYS A 62 -0.55 18.80 1.52
CA LYS A 62 -0.34 18.11 0.22
C LYS A 62 0.70 17.01 0.34
N VAL A 63 1.80 17.26 1.03
CA VAL A 63 2.86 16.26 1.24
C VAL A 63 2.36 15.12 2.13
N ILE A 64 1.60 15.41 3.18
CA ILE A 64 0.96 14.41 4.04
C ILE A 64 0.05 13.48 3.21
N ASN A 65 -0.82 14.05 2.39
CA ASN A 65 -1.73 13.26 1.56
C ASN A 65 -0.98 12.41 0.54
N ALA A 66 0.08 12.95 -0.05
CA ALA A 66 0.93 12.22 -0.98
C ALA A 66 1.68 11.07 -0.29
N ALA A 67 2.16 11.28 0.93
CA ALA A 67 2.84 10.25 1.71
C ALA A 67 1.91 9.07 2.05
N VAL A 68 0.67 9.35 2.46
CA VAL A 68 -0.36 8.31 2.68
C VAL A 68 -0.65 7.54 1.38
N ALA A 69 -0.75 8.22 0.24
CA ALA A 69 -0.99 7.56 -1.03
C ALA A 69 0.17 6.63 -1.44
N ILE A 70 1.42 6.99 -1.12
CA ILE A 70 2.60 6.14 -1.36
C ILE A 70 2.61 4.95 -0.39
N GLU A 71 2.25 5.15 0.89
CA GLU A 71 2.14 4.08 1.87
C GLU A 71 1.13 3.01 1.43
N GLU A 72 -0.04 3.45 0.93
CA GLU A 72 -1.10 2.56 0.44
C GLU A 72 -0.81 1.94 -0.93
N LEU A 73 0.15 2.48 -1.69
CA LEU A 73 0.46 2.02 -3.05
C LEU A 73 0.86 0.54 -3.09
N GLN A 74 1.55 0.03 -2.08
CA GLN A 74 1.87 -1.39 -1.95
C GLN A 74 0.61 -2.26 -2.10
N ASN A 75 -0.46 -1.92 -1.38
CA ASN A 75 -1.71 -2.66 -1.40
C ASN A 75 -2.34 -2.63 -2.80
N LEU A 76 -2.26 -1.50 -3.49
CA LEU A 76 -2.80 -1.36 -4.83
C LEU A 76 -2.05 -2.20 -5.87
N ILE A 77 -0.72 -2.23 -5.84
CA ILE A 77 0.07 -2.97 -6.83
C ILE A 77 0.05 -4.48 -6.60
N MET A 78 -0.16 -4.92 -5.36
CA MET A 78 -0.18 -6.34 -4.98
C MET A 78 -1.53 -7.01 -5.14
N VAL A 79 -2.55 -6.34 -5.70
CA VAL A 79 -3.86 -6.96 -5.96
C VAL A 79 -3.72 -8.10 -6.95
N PRO A 80 -4.09 -9.35 -6.58
CA PRO A 80 -4.00 -10.50 -7.47
C PRO A 80 -4.82 -10.31 -8.76
N GLY A 81 -4.33 -10.86 -9.86
CA GLY A 81 -4.99 -10.75 -11.17
C GLY A 81 -4.75 -9.42 -11.91
N ARG A 82 -3.98 -8.50 -11.35
CA ARG A 82 -3.56 -7.29 -12.07
C ARG A 82 -2.61 -7.66 -13.21
N ILE A 83 -2.78 -7.00 -14.36
CA ILE A 83 -1.89 -7.16 -15.51
C ILE A 83 -0.95 -5.96 -15.66
N ARG A 84 0.17 -6.18 -16.32
CA ARG A 84 1.12 -5.15 -16.77
C ARG A 84 0.63 -4.51 -18.06
N SER A 85 1.30 -3.45 -18.52
CA SER A 85 0.97 -2.79 -19.79
C SER A 85 1.17 -3.69 -21.03
N ASN A 86 2.06 -4.68 -20.92
CA ASN A 86 2.33 -5.68 -21.95
C ASN A 86 1.36 -6.89 -21.93
N GLY A 87 0.30 -6.85 -21.10
CA GLY A 87 -0.70 -7.91 -20.94
C GLY A 87 -0.28 -9.07 -20.03
N GLN A 88 0.97 -9.12 -19.59
CA GLN A 88 1.43 -10.18 -18.68
C GLN A 88 0.90 -9.92 -17.25
N PRO A 89 0.64 -10.97 -16.46
CA PRO A 89 0.26 -10.81 -15.07
C PRO A 89 1.37 -10.12 -14.25
N VAL A 90 0.96 -9.29 -13.29
CA VAL A 90 1.88 -8.77 -12.27
C VAL A 90 2.33 -9.95 -11.40
N PRO A 91 3.65 -10.16 -11.20
CA PRO A 91 4.16 -11.35 -10.53
C PRO A 91 4.06 -11.23 -8.99
N VAL A 92 2.85 -11.04 -8.46
CA VAL A 92 2.60 -10.83 -7.02
C VAL A 92 3.05 -11.99 -6.12
N GLN A 93 3.23 -13.19 -6.70
CA GLN A 93 3.75 -14.36 -5.99
C GLN A 93 5.29 -14.45 -6.03
N ASN A 94 5.96 -13.59 -6.78
CA ASN A 94 7.41 -13.53 -6.81
C ASN A 94 7.92 -12.80 -5.56
N ALA A 95 8.83 -13.43 -4.81
CA ALA A 95 9.34 -12.89 -3.56
C ALA A 95 10.08 -11.55 -3.74
N ASP A 96 10.84 -11.40 -4.84
CA ASP A 96 11.56 -10.14 -5.11
C ASP A 96 10.59 -9.02 -5.46
N PHE A 97 9.56 -9.30 -6.27
CA PHE A 97 8.51 -8.31 -6.56
C PHE A 97 7.80 -7.87 -5.29
N ALA A 98 7.40 -8.82 -4.44
CA ALA A 98 6.75 -8.55 -3.16
C ALA A 98 7.65 -7.71 -2.23
N LYS A 99 8.96 -8.01 -2.19
CA LYS A 99 9.95 -7.24 -1.41
C LYS A 99 10.05 -5.79 -1.90
N PHE A 100 10.11 -5.56 -3.22
CA PHE A 100 10.15 -4.20 -3.77
C PHE A 100 8.83 -3.44 -3.50
N ALA A 101 7.69 -4.12 -3.64
CA ALA A 101 6.40 -3.52 -3.31
C ALA A 101 6.34 -3.14 -1.82
N ALA A 102 6.80 -4.03 -0.94
CA ALA A 102 6.81 -3.81 0.50
C ALA A 102 7.70 -2.64 0.95
N ALA A 103 8.69 -2.24 0.15
CA ALA A 103 9.56 -1.10 0.46
C ALA A 103 8.83 0.26 0.37
N LEU A 104 7.68 0.33 -0.31
CA LEU A 104 6.93 1.58 -0.47
C LEU A 104 6.25 2.04 0.83
N ALA A 105 5.70 1.10 1.61
CA ALA A 105 4.99 1.45 2.83
C ALA A 105 5.90 2.13 3.88
N PRO A 106 7.08 1.58 4.25
CA PRO A 106 7.97 2.28 5.18
C PRO A 106 8.50 3.60 4.60
N ALA A 107 8.77 3.70 3.29
CA ALA A 107 9.18 4.95 2.67
C ALA A 107 8.08 6.03 2.77
N GLY A 108 6.83 5.67 2.48
CA GLY A 108 5.66 6.54 2.66
C GLY A 108 5.48 6.96 4.12
N MET A 109 5.57 6.02 5.05
CA MET A 109 5.43 6.27 6.49
C MET A 109 6.50 7.25 7.01
N ASP A 110 7.74 7.14 6.56
CA ASP A 110 8.80 8.06 6.98
C ASP A 110 8.55 9.47 6.45
N CYS A 111 8.09 9.60 5.19
CA CYS A 111 7.66 10.88 4.64
C CYS A 111 6.44 11.46 5.38
N LEU A 112 5.47 10.61 5.76
CA LEU A 112 4.32 11.02 6.56
C LEU A 112 4.74 11.57 7.92
N LYS A 113 5.59 10.84 8.65
CA LYS A 113 6.11 11.28 9.97
C LYS A 113 6.88 12.60 9.88
N ALA A 114 7.73 12.75 8.85
CA ALA A 114 8.47 13.96 8.59
C ALA A 114 7.55 15.16 8.32
N SER A 115 6.51 14.94 7.50
CA SER A 115 5.54 15.96 7.11
C SER A 115 4.66 16.41 8.28
N LEU A 116 4.19 15.48 9.11
CA LEU A 116 3.40 15.78 10.32
C LEU A 116 4.20 16.64 11.31
N LYS A 117 5.52 16.42 11.40
CA LYS A 117 6.43 17.22 12.23
C LYS A 117 6.90 18.49 11.55
N LYS A 118 6.57 18.71 10.27
CA LYS A 118 7.08 19.80 9.42
C LYS A 118 8.62 19.91 9.46
N SER A 119 9.29 18.75 9.56
CA SER A 119 10.74 18.66 9.69
C SER A 119 11.41 18.70 8.32
N LYS A 120 12.15 19.77 8.05
CA LYS A 120 12.86 19.97 6.77
C LYS A 120 13.92 18.91 6.51
N ASP A 121 14.69 18.54 7.53
CA ASP A 121 15.76 17.55 7.40
C ASP A 121 15.17 16.14 7.21
N ALA A 122 14.15 15.79 8.01
CA ALA A 122 13.51 14.49 7.91
C ALA A 122 12.77 14.30 6.57
N ILE A 123 12.15 15.37 6.02
CA ILE A 123 11.47 15.28 4.72
C ILE A 123 12.50 15.11 3.58
N SER A 124 13.64 15.77 3.64
CA SER A 124 14.73 15.57 2.68
C SER A 124 15.23 14.13 2.70
N ASN A 125 15.50 13.58 3.90
CA ASN A 125 15.95 12.19 4.04
C ASN A 125 14.92 11.19 3.49
N CYS A 126 13.62 11.42 3.71
CA CYS A 126 12.61 10.51 3.20
C CYS A 126 12.50 10.53 1.67
N THR A 127 12.80 11.65 1.00
CA THR A 127 12.80 11.70 -0.47
C THR A 127 13.86 10.78 -1.06
N ASP A 128 15.03 10.69 -0.44
CA ASP A 128 16.10 9.80 -0.88
C ASP A 128 15.69 8.33 -0.74
N VAL A 129 15.08 7.98 0.40
CA VAL A 129 14.56 6.62 0.66
C VAL A 129 13.47 6.25 -0.34
N LEU A 130 12.53 7.16 -0.60
CA LEU A 130 11.45 6.94 -1.56
C LEU A 130 11.98 6.78 -2.98
N SER A 131 12.90 7.66 -3.42
CA SER A 131 13.53 7.57 -4.73
C SER A 131 14.21 6.21 -4.92
N GLN A 132 14.98 5.78 -3.93
CA GLN A 132 15.67 4.49 -3.96
C GLN A 132 14.69 3.30 -4.02
N ALA A 133 13.57 3.34 -3.28
CA ALA A 133 12.54 2.30 -3.33
C ALA A 133 11.91 2.20 -4.74
N CYS A 134 11.60 3.35 -5.37
CA CYS A 134 11.08 3.40 -6.73
C CYS A 134 12.08 2.85 -7.76
N ASP A 135 13.33 3.30 -7.70
CA ASP A 135 14.38 2.94 -8.66
C ASP A 135 14.72 1.45 -8.61
N ASN A 136 14.83 0.88 -7.42
CA ASN A 136 15.15 -0.54 -7.25
C ASN A 136 14.11 -1.44 -7.91
N CYS A 137 12.82 -1.13 -7.75
CA CYS A 137 11.76 -1.86 -8.42
C CYS A 137 11.77 -1.63 -9.94
N HIS A 138 11.90 -0.38 -10.37
CA HIS A 138 11.87 0.00 -11.78
C HIS A 138 13.02 -0.57 -12.60
N LYS A 139 14.20 -0.75 -12.03
CA LYS A 139 15.34 -1.40 -12.71
C LYS A 139 15.02 -2.83 -13.16
N VAL A 140 14.13 -3.51 -12.45
CA VAL A 140 13.81 -4.94 -12.70
C VAL A 140 12.46 -5.11 -13.38
N TYR A 141 11.45 -4.34 -12.98
CA TYR A 141 10.04 -4.61 -13.32
C TYR A 141 9.36 -3.52 -14.16
N ARG A 142 10.05 -2.45 -14.50
CA ARG A 142 9.46 -1.42 -15.38
C ARG A 142 9.39 -1.95 -16.81
N ASP A 143 8.18 -1.94 -17.40
CA ASP A 143 8.02 -2.23 -18.82
C ASP A 143 8.69 -1.14 -19.66
N ALA A 144 9.30 -1.54 -20.78
CA ALA A 144 9.74 -0.57 -21.77
C ALA A 144 8.55 0.29 -22.25
N PRO A 145 8.75 1.58 -22.52
CA PRO A 145 7.70 2.39 -23.11
C PRO A 145 7.21 1.74 -24.40
N PRO A 146 5.90 1.79 -24.71
CA PRO A 146 5.39 1.31 -25.99
C PRO A 146 6.11 2.06 -27.12
N LYS A 147 6.53 1.31 -28.12
CA LYS A 147 7.12 1.85 -29.37
C LYS A 147 6.07 2.62 -30.16
#